data_b867c58bc16e9df2596d2fad1a53f8b3
#
_entry.id   b867c58bc16e9df2596d2fad1a53f8b3
#
_cell.length_a   1.000
_cell.length_b   1.000
_cell.length_c   1.000
_cell.angle_alpha   90.00
_cell.angle_beta   90.00
_cell.angle_gamma   90.00
#
_symmetry.space_group_name_H-M   'P 1'
#
loop_
_entity.id
_entity.type
_entity.pdbx_description
1 polymer ?
#
loop_
_entity_poly.entity_id
_entity_poly.type
_entity_poly.pdbx_seq_one_letter_code
_entity_poly.pdbx_strand_id
1 'polypeptide(L)'
;EFDYQITGSSLYQKTTINYKMDIPADLQERAKQQTSIKLPVTLEVVLRKGSNIIDLNVHVDNQGLSHRLCILFDSALTTKFNYADQQFGLIKRPNTYDKEMELYLEGLGNQEKAEKPKELANWVNDQSTWQEPPISIEPTQSYVALADKNRGIAVIPQGVREYEIIGEQGNQIRLTLFRTYGFMGKENLVYRPGRASGERIIATPAAQ
;
A
#
# COMPACT_ATOMS: atom_id res chain seq x y z
N GLU A 1 -17.33 14.44 -10.18
CA GLU A 1 -18.76 14.04 -10.25
C GLU A 1 -18.99 12.95 -9.20
N PHE A 2 -20.05 13.13 -8.40
CA PHE A 2 -20.36 12.22 -7.29
C PHE A 2 -21.89 12.08 -7.19
N ASP A 3 -22.36 10.86 -7.10
CA ASP A 3 -23.75 10.55 -6.80
C ASP A 3 -23.84 9.33 -5.85
N TYR A 4 -24.96 9.18 -5.15
CA TYR A 4 -25.19 8.02 -4.33
C TYR A 4 -26.65 7.58 -4.32
N GLN A 5 -26.87 6.32 -4.10
CA GLN A 5 -28.20 5.71 -3.94
C GLN A 5 -28.22 4.85 -2.67
N ILE A 6 -29.29 4.96 -1.91
CA ILE A 6 -29.55 4.12 -0.74
C ILE A 6 -30.70 3.18 -1.03
N THR A 7 -30.49 1.89 -0.83
CA THR A 7 -31.50 0.85 -0.95
C THR A 7 -31.44 -0.06 0.28
N GLY A 8 -32.50 -0.81 0.54
CA GLY A 8 -32.47 -1.71 1.68
C GLY A 8 -33.81 -2.35 2.00
N SER A 9 -33.79 -3.11 3.07
CA SER A 9 -34.94 -3.82 3.64
C SER A 9 -34.86 -3.79 5.17
N SER A 10 -35.73 -4.52 5.85
CA SER A 10 -35.63 -4.70 7.31
C SER A 10 -34.39 -5.47 7.77
N LEU A 11 -33.66 -6.12 6.86
CA LEU A 11 -32.50 -6.98 7.14
C LEU A 11 -31.16 -6.32 6.80
N TYR A 12 -31.13 -5.39 5.87
CA TYR A 12 -29.90 -4.71 5.46
C TYR A 12 -30.16 -3.31 4.89
N GLN A 13 -29.14 -2.50 4.88
CA GLN A 13 -29.07 -1.23 4.16
C GLN A 13 -27.82 -1.25 3.28
N LYS A 14 -27.97 -0.84 2.02
CA LYS A 14 -26.87 -0.71 1.05
C LYS A 14 -26.84 0.72 0.53
N THR A 15 -25.66 1.31 0.57
CA THR A 15 -25.37 2.58 -0.10
C THR A 15 -24.42 2.31 -1.26
N THR A 16 -24.81 2.68 -2.47
CA THR A 16 -23.97 2.63 -3.66
C THR A 16 -23.52 4.05 -3.97
N ILE A 17 -22.21 4.24 -4.05
CA ILE A 17 -21.58 5.54 -4.28
C ILE A 17 -20.81 5.45 -5.60
N ASN A 18 -21.14 6.33 -6.56
CA ASN A 18 -20.45 6.43 -7.83
C ASN A 18 -19.66 7.73 -7.89
N TYR A 19 -18.40 7.66 -8.27
CA TYR A 19 -17.59 8.85 -8.47
C TYR A 19 -16.55 8.62 -9.57
N LYS A 20 -16.03 9.71 -10.12
CA LYS A 20 -14.97 9.69 -11.12
C LYS A 20 -13.77 10.45 -10.59
N MET A 21 -12.62 9.81 -10.64
CA MET A 21 -11.35 10.42 -10.27
C MET A 21 -10.63 10.88 -11.53
N ASP A 22 -10.14 12.11 -11.53
CA ASP A 22 -9.26 12.59 -12.59
C ASP A 22 -7.83 12.11 -12.29
N ILE A 23 -7.29 11.26 -13.16
CA ILE A 23 -5.96 10.66 -12.98
C ILE A 23 -5.08 10.88 -14.21
N PRO A 24 -3.73 10.91 -14.05
CA PRO A 24 -2.81 10.85 -15.16
C PRO A 24 -2.97 9.54 -15.93
N ALA A 25 -2.88 9.60 -17.27
CA ALA A 25 -2.89 8.42 -18.11
C ALA A 25 -1.64 7.56 -17.91
N ASP A 26 -0.50 8.21 -17.72
CA ASP A 26 0.81 7.56 -17.61
C ASP A 26 1.80 8.38 -16.75
N LEU A 27 3.06 7.94 -16.73
CA LEU A 27 4.14 8.63 -16.02
C LEU A 27 4.50 9.98 -16.63
N GLN A 28 4.28 10.20 -17.92
CA GLN A 28 4.59 11.47 -18.59
C GLN A 28 3.59 12.55 -18.17
N GLU A 29 2.30 12.22 -18.17
CA GLU A 29 1.27 13.13 -17.67
C GLU A 29 1.47 13.41 -16.17
N ARG A 30 1.80 12.39 -15.39
CA ARG A 30 2.11 12.56 -13.96
C ARG A 30 3.26 13.55 -13.74
N ALA A 31 4.34 13.44 -14.51
CA ALA A 31 5.47 14.36 -14.40
C ALA A 31 5.08 15.81 -14.75
N LYS A 32 4.09 15.99 -15.63
CA LYS A 32 3.55 17.30 -16.03
C LYS A 32 2.39 17.78 -15.14
N GLN A 33 2.00 17.00 -14.13
CA GLN A 33 0.82 17.24 -13.28
C GLN A 33 -0.48 17.40 -14.10
N GLN A 34 -0.62 16.62 -15.16
CA GLN A 34 -1.79 16.58 -16.04
C GLN A 34 -2.63 15.34 -15.73
N THR A 35 -3.94 15.44 -15.96
CA THR A 35 -4.89 14.35 -15.80
C THR A 35 -5.82 14.31 -17.01
N SER A 36 -5.78 13.24 -17.78
CA SER A 36 -6.62 13.08 -18.98
C SER A 36 -7.65 11.95 -18.84
N ILE A 37 -7.47 11.06 -17.85
CA ILE A 37 -8.36 9.93 -17.63
C ILE A 37 -9.33 10.22 -16.49
N LYS A 38 -10.61 9.93 -16.73
CA LYS A 38 -11.63 9.85 -15.68
C LYS A 38 -11.82 8.40 -15.28
N LEU A 39 -11.27 8.03 -14.12
CA LEU A 39 -11.39 6.69 -13.56
C LEU A 39 -12.74 6.55 -12.84
N PRO A 40 -13.69 5.75 -13.37
CA PRO A 40 -14.95 5.50 -12.67
C PRO A 40 -14.73 4.53 -11.52
N VAL A 41 -15.29 4.86 -10.37
CA VAL A 41 -15.26 4.01 -9.17
C VAL A 41 -16.67 3.90 -8.62
N THR A 42 -17.10 2.68 -8.36
CA THR A 42 -18.33 2.39 -7.62
C THR A 42 -17.97 1.73 -6.30
N LEU A 43 -18.39 2.32 -5.20
CA LEU A 43 -18.26 1.77 -3.85
C LEU A 43 -19.63 1.37 -3.34
N GLU A 44 -19.81 0.10 -3.00
CA GLU A 44 -20.99 -0.37 -2.29
C GLU A 44 -20.64 -0.62 -0.82
N VAL A 45 -21.43 -0.04 0.06
CA VAL A 45 -21.33 -0.20 1.52
C VAL A 45 -22.59 -0.92 2.00
N VAL A 46 -22.43 -2.08 2.62
CA VAL A 46 -23.57 -2.89 3.08
C VAL A 46 -23.51 -3.10 4.58
N LEU A 47 -24.58 -2.68 5.25
CA LEU A 47 -24.81 -2.89 6.68
C LEU A 47 -25.91 -3.94 6.84
N ARG A 48 -25.63 -5.02 7.59
CA ARG A 48 -26.63 -6.05 7.90
C ARG A 48 -27.08 -5.95 9.33
N LYS A 49 -28.37 -6.17 9.54
CA LYS A 49 -28.97 -6.17 10.87
C LYS A 49 -28.29 -7.21 11.76
N GLY A 50 -27.85 -6.79 12.94
CA GLY A 50 -27.19 -7.67 13.92
C GLY A 50 -25.73 -8.02 13.58
N SER A 51 -25.15 -7.44 12.53
CA SER A 51 -23.74 -7.61 12.17
C SER A 51 -22.91 -6.44 12.70
N ASN A 52 -21.73 -6.73 13.20
CA ASN A 52 -20.68 -5.75 13.52
C ASN A 52 -19.70 -5.54 12.35
N ILE A 53 -19.99 -6.18 11.20
CA ILE A 53 -19.17 -6.09 10.00
C ILE A 53 -19.88 -5.21 8.98
N ILE A 54 -19.13 -4.31 8.38
CA ILE A 54 -19.51 -3.51 7.23
C ILE A 54 -18.88 -4.16 6.01
N ASP A 55 -19.69 -4.64 5.05
CA ASP A 55 -19.16 -5.15 3.80
C ASP A 55 -18.96 -4.01 2.81
N LEU A 56 -17.80 -4.03 2.15
CA LEU A 56 -17.41 -3.07 1.14
C LEU A 56 -17.08 -3.80 -0.17
N ASN A 57 -17.74 -3.39 -1.26
CA ASN A 57 -17.39 -3.84 -2.61
C ASN A 57 -16.93 -2.63 -3.43
N VAL A 58 -15.77 -2.75 -4.05
CA VAL A 58 -15.19 -1.70 -4.89
C VAL A 58 -15.10 -2.20 -6.32
N HIS A 59 -15.74 -1.47 -7.23
CA HIS A 59 -15.67 -1.74 -8.67
C HIS A 59 -14.92 -0.59 -9.34
N VAL A 60 -13.91 -0.91 -10.13
CA VAL A 60 -13.07 0.07 -10.82
C VAL A 60 -12.84 -0.41 -12.25
N ASP A 61 -13.10 0.47 -13.22
CA ASP A 61 -12.70 0.26 -14.62
C ASP A 61 -11.43 1.07 -14.90
N ASN A 62 -10.27 0.40 -14.76
CA ASN A 62 -8.99 1.08 -14.82
C ASN A 62 -8.45 1.21 -16.24
N GLN A 63 -8.25 2.46 -16.68
CA GLN A 63 -7.64 2.80 -17.95
C GLN A 63 -6.25 3.47 -17.80
N GLY A 64 -5.84 3.77 -16.56
CA GLY A 64 -4.57 4.44 -16.29
C GLY A 64 -3.40 3.48 -16.15
N LEU A 65 -2.21 3.94 -16.48
CA LEU A 65 -0.96 3.18 -16.37
C LEU A 65 -0.10 3.68 -15.21
N SER A 66 0.73 2.79 -14.66
CA SER A 66 1.78 3.12 -13.69
C SER A 66 1.28 3.88 -12.45
N HIS A 67 0.22 3.40 -11.82
CA HIS A 67 -0.32 3.97 -10.58
C HIS A 67 -0.74 2.89 -9.59
N ARG A 68 -1.00 3.32 -8.36
CA ARG A 68 -1.52 2.52 -7.26
C ARG A 68 -2.86 3.11 -6.81
N LEU A 69 -3.91 2.33 -6.83
CA LEU A 69 -5.19 2.71 -6.24
C LEU A 69 -5.32 2.11 -4.85
N CYS A 70 -5.71 2.94 -3.90
CA CYS A 70 -5.90 2.53 -2.51
C CYS A 70 -7.26 2.96 -1.99
N ILE A 71 -7.76 2.22 -1.01
CA ILE A 71 -8.85 2.66 -0.14
C ILE A 71 -8.29 3.02 1.23
N LEU A 72 -8.83 4.07 1.84
CA LEU A 72 -8.39 4.61 3.11
C LEU A 72 -9.46 4.42 4.17
N PHE A 73 -9.07 3.86 5.32
CA PHE A 73 -9.91 3.69 6.50
C PHE A 73 -9.35 4.53 7.64
N ASP A 74 -10.05 5.60 8.01
CA ASP A 74 -9.69 6.41 9.17
C ASP A 74 -10.31 5.80 10.42
N SER A 75 -9.47 5.48 11.41
CA SER A 75 -9.92 4.82 12.64
C SER A 75 -10.24 5.78 13.77
N ALA A 76 -9.85 7.04 13.66
CA ALA A 76 -9.83 8.01 14.75
C ALA A 76 -9.14 7.48 16.04
N LEU A 77 -8.18 6.56 15.89
CA LEU A 77 -7.36 6.01 16.97
C LEU A 77 -5.99 6.66 16.95
N THR A 78 -5.33 6.72 18.10
CA THR A 78 -3.90 7.06 18.18
C THR A 78 -3.15 5.82 18.64
N THR A 79 -2.41 5.20 17.73
CA THR A 79 -1.68 3.97 18.00
C THR A 79 -0.25 4.04 17.49
N LYS A 80 0.67 3.35 18.19
CA LYS A 80 2.07 3.22 17.75
C LYS A 80 2.32 1.95 16.96
N PHE A 81 1.37 1.02 16.98
CA PHE A 81 1.51 -0.31 16.40
C PHE A 81 0.24 -0.69 15.67
N ASN A 82 0.42 -1.48 14.62
CA ASN A 82 -0.62 -2.21 13.92
C ASN A 82 -0.44 -3.72 14.11
N TYR A 83 -1.48 -4.45 13.78
CA TYR A 83 -1.51 -5.90 13.85
C TYR A 83 -1.96 -6.45 12.51
N ALA A 84 -1.25 -7.43 11.99
CA ALA A 84 -1.61 -8.13 10.78
C ALA A 84 -1.31 -9.62 10.91
N ASP A 85 -2.02 -10.44 10.18
CA ASP A 85 -1.71 -11.85 10.12
C ASP A 85 -0.68 -12.18 9.03
N GLN A 86 0.06 -13.23 9.27
CA GLN A 86 1.03 -13.81 8.36
C GLN A 86 0.89 -15.35 8.40
N GLN A 87 1.64 -16.05 7.56
CA GLN A 87 1.56 -17.51 7.42
C GLN A 87 1.66 -18.29 8.74
N PHE A 88 2.34 -17.75 9.73
CA PHE A 88 2.62 -18.45 10.98
C PHE A 88 2.06 -17.75 12.22
N GLY A 89 1.27 -16.70 12.05
CA GLY A 89 0.59 -16.04 13.17
C GLY A 89 0.43 -14.53 13.04
N LEU A 90 0.05 -13.93 14.15
CA LEU A 90 -0.13 -12.49 14.28
C LEU A 90 1.22 -11.78 14.39
N ILE A 91 1.41 -10.74 13.60
CA ILE A 91 2.55 -9.85 13.68
C ILE A 91 2.10 -8.49 14.20
N LYS A 92 2.86 -7.96 15.14
CA LYS A 92 2.77 -6.59 15.62
C LYS A 92 3.89 -5.77 14.99
N ARG A 93 3.54 -4.72 14.25
CA ARG A 93 4.49 -3.83 13.58
C ARG A 93 4.39 -2.39 14.10
N PRO A 94 5.49 -1.61 14.10
CA PRO A 94 5.39 -0.18 14.32
C PRO A 94 4.61 0.48 13.17
N ASN A 95 3.96 1.62 13.46
CA ASN A 95 3.23 2.38 12.44
C ASN A 95 4.14 3.34 11.66
N THR A 96 5.33 3.65 12.17
CA THR A 96 6.34 4.49 11.52
C THR A 96 7.69 3.79 11.52
N TYR A 97 8.52 4.13 10.56
CA TYR A 97 9.87 3.61 10.36
C TYR A 97 10.91 4.71 10.41
N ASP A 98 10.66 5.74 11.23
CA ASP A 98 11.51 6.95 11.28
C ASP A 98 12.96 6.61 11.67
N LYS A 99 13.13 5.72 12.65
CA LYS A 99 14.46 5.28 13.09
C LYS A 99 15.20 4.49 12.01
N GLU A 100 14.49 3.60 11.33
CA GLU A 100 15.04 2.80 10.24
C GLU A 100 15.39 3.69 9.05
N MET A 101 14.58 4.72 8.78
CA MET A 101 14.85 5.71 7.75
C MET A 101 16.07 6.56 8.09
N GLU A 102 16.22 6.98 9.34
CA GLU A 102 17.39 7.70 9.83
C GLU A 102 18.67 6.89 9.61
N LEU A 103 18.67 5.63 10.04
CA LEU A 103 19.79 4.70 9.82
C LEU A 103 20.10 4.47 8.34
N TYR A 104 19.08 4.39 7.49
CA TYR A 104 19.26 4.28 6.05
C TYR A 104 19.94 5.52 5.46
N LEU A 105 19.51 6.72 5.85
CA LEU A 105 20.09 7.97 5.37
C LEU A 105 21.54 8.17 5.85
N GLU A 106 21.83 7.80 7.09
CA GLU A 106 23.20 7.77 7.61
C GLU A 106 24.08 6.81 6.82
N GLY A 107 23.55 5.62 6.51
CA GLY A 107 24.22 4.60 5.69
C GLY A 107 24.54 5.09 4.29
N LEU A 108 23.64 5.83 3.63
CA LEU A 108 23.89 6.42 2.31
C LEU A 108 25.07 7.40 2.33
N GLY A 109 25.20 8.23 3.37
CA GLY A 109 26.33 9.14 3.53
C GLY A 109 27.68 8.44 3.68
N ASN A 110 27.69 7.18 4.09
CA ASN A 110 28.89 6.37 4.26
C ASN A 110 29.21 5.50 3.03
N GLN A 111 28.25 5.24 2.13
CA GLN A 111 28.43 4.38 0.94
C GLN A 111 29.47 4.92 -0.05
N GLU A 112 29.62 6.24 -0.14
CA GLU A 112 30.66 6.86 -1.00
C GLU A 112 32.10 6.51 -0.56
N LYS A 113 32.27 6.05 0.69
CA LYS A 113 33.57 5.79 1.30
C LYS A 113 33.83 4.29 1.56
N ALA A 114 32.81 3.44 1.42
CA ALA A 114 32.92 2.03 1.78
C ALA A 114 33.38 1.15 0.62
N GLU A 115 34.42 0.34 0.84
CA GLU A 115 34.71 -0.79 -0.03
C GLU A 115 33.54 -1.80 0.03
N LYS A 116 33.18 -2.37 -1.13
CA LYS A 116 32.11 -3.38 -1.21
C LYS A 116 32.42 -4.56 -0.29
N PRO A 117 31.47 -5.00 0.54
CA PRO A 117 31.68 -6.16 1.40
C PRO A 117 32.01 -7.41 0.56
N LYS A 118 33.02 -8.16 0.97
CA LYS A 118 33.49 -9.35 0.26
C LYS A 118 32.60 -10.57 0.50
N GLU A 119 31.81 -10.56 1.56
CA GLU A 119 30.95 -11.69 1.97
C GLU A 119 29.49 -11.27 2.12
N LEU A 120 28.59 -12.10 1.58
CA LEU A 120 27.15 -11.86 1.61
C LEU A 120 26.58 -11.71 3.04
N ALA A 121 27.11 -12.48 4.00
CA ALA A 121 26.66 -12.43 5.39
C ALA A 121 26.94 -11.08 6.05
N ASN A 122 28.07 -10.46 5.76
CA ASN A 122 28.42 -9.14 6.26
C ASN A 122 27.56 -8.06 5.61
N TRP A 123 27.25 -8.23 4.32
CA TRP A 123 26.40 -7.33 3.58
C TRP A 123 24.97 -7.28 4.10
N VAL A 124 24.38 -8.39 4.50
CA VAL A 124 22.99 -8.44 5.03
C VAL A 124 22.90 -7.74 6.39
N ASN A 125 23.94 -7.80 7.20
CA ASN A 125 23.95 -7.19 8.54
C ASN A 125 24.43 -5.73 8.56
N ASP A 126 25.07 -5.28 7.51
CA ASP A 126 25.57 -3.91 7.40
C ASP A 126 24.52 -3.02 6.75
N GLN A 127 23.85 -2.21 7.56
CA GLN A 127 22.79 -1.29 7.12
C GLN A 127 23.31 -0.22 6.14
N SER A 128 24.61 0.09 6.16
CA SER A 128 25.22 1.01 5.19
C SER A 128 25.16 0.50 3.75
N THR A 129 24.89 -0.80 3.56
CA THR A 129 24.77 -1.43 2.25
C THR A 129 23.33 -1.52 1.73
N TRP A 130 22.35 -1.07 2.48
CA TRP A 130 20.95 -1.12 2.06
C TRP A 130 20.73 -0.31 0.78
N GLN A 131 20.12 -0.95 -0.20
CA GLN A 131 19.88 -0.38 -1.54
C GLN A 131 18.54 0.34 -1.65
N GLU A 132 17.61 0.03 -0.78
CA GLU A 132 16.26 0.54 -0.79
C GLU A 132 15.88 1.10 0.58
N PRO A 133 15.18 2.24 0.62
CA PRO A 133 14.74 2.81 1.87
C PRO A 133 13.72 1.87 2.55
N PRO A 134 13.66 1.86 3.89
CA PRO A 134 12.55 1.24 4.58
C PRO A 134 11.24 1.90 4.15
N ILE A 135 10.22 1.07 3.94
CA ILE A 135 8.88 1.51 3.54
C ILE A 135 7.84 0.97 4.51
N SER A 136 6.76 1.73 4.65
CA SER A 136 5.63 1.35 5.51
C SER A 136 4.62 0.41 4.82
N ILE A 137 4.90 0.01 3.58
CA ILE A 137 4.04 -0.90 2.83
C ILE A 137 4.34 -2.34 3.25
N GLU A 138 3.34 -3.00 3.81
CA GLU A 138 3.47 -4.31 4.42
C GLU A 138 2.45 -5.31 3.87
N PRO A 139 2.76 -6.60 3.87
CA PRO A 139 1.80 -7.63 3.50
C PRO A 139 0.91 -8.03 4.67
N THR A 140 -0.31 -8.49 4.34
CA THR A 140 -1.22 -9.21 5.23
C THR A 140 -1.86 -10.37 4.50
N GLN A 141 -2.33 -11.39 5.21
CA GLN A 141 -3.07 -12.49 4.60
C GLN A 141 -4.58 -12.31 4.65
N SER A 142 -5.14 -12.08 5.83
CA SER A 142 -6.58 -12.01 6.00
C SER A 142 -7.07 -10.74 6.68
N TYR A 143 -6.24 -10.07 7.50
CA TYR A 143 -6.65 -8.82 8.13
C TYR A 143 -5.48 -7.92 8.51
N VAL A 144 -5.79 -6.64 8.66
CA VAL A 144 -4.97 -5.63 9.31
C VAL A 144 -5.82 -4.87 10.31
N ALA A 145 -5.27 -4.58 11.48
CA ALA A 145 -6.01 -3.92 12.56
C ALA A 145 -5.20 -2.82 13.25
N LEU A 146 -5.92 -1.79 13.67
CA LEU A 146 -5.47 -0.80 14.64
C LEU A 146 -6.32 -0.93 15.90
N ALA A 147 -5.70 -0.95 17.07
CA ALA A 147 -6.40 -1.07 18.31
C ALA A 147 -5.70 -0.31 19.44
N ASP A 148 -6.48 0.32 20.28
CA ASP A 148 -6.07 0.82 21.60
C ASP A 148 -6.63 -0.09 22.73
N LYS A 149 -6.61 0.38 23.95
CA LYS A 149 -7.09 -0.41 25.11
C LYS A 149 -8.60 -0.65 25.12
N ASN A 150 -9.38 0.17 24.43
CA ASN A 150 -10.83 0.24 24.53
C ASN A 150 -11.56 -0.16 23.27
N ARG A 151 -10.95 0.08 22.11
CA ARG A 151 -11.59 -0.11 20.80
C ARG A 151 -10.57 -0.42 19.72
N GLY A 152 -11.05 -0.90 18.60
CA GLY A 152 -10.23 -1.18 17.44
C GLY A 152 -11.05 -1.20 16.16
N ILE A 153 -10.35 -1.13 15.05
CA ILE A 153 -10.86 -1.38 13.72
C ILE A 153 -10.01 -2.46 13.05
N ALA A 154 -10.65 -3.38 12.38
CA ALA A 154 -9.99 -4.35 11.53
C ALA A 154 -10.54 -4.26 10.12
N VAL A 155 -9.65 -4.26 9.15
CA VAL A 155 -9.96 -4.40 7.72
C VAL A 155 -9.64 -5.82 7.32
N ILE A 156 -10.62 -6.52 6.73
CA ILE A 156 -10.52 -7.92 6.31
C ILE A 156 -10.60 -7.95 4.78
N PRO A 157 -9.46 -7.82 4.09
CA PRO A 157 -9.46 -7.78 2.64
C PRO A 157 -9.72 -9.15 2.02
N GLN A 158 -10.42 -9.15 0.88
CA GLN A 158 -10.61 -10.34 0.07
C GLN A 158 -9.81 -10.21 -1.22
N GLY A 159 -8.73 -11.00 -1.34
CA GLY A 159 -7.90 -11.06 -2.54
C GLY A 159 -6.77 -10.02 -2.63
N VAL A 160 -6.83 -8.91 -1.89
CA VAL A 160 -5.74 -7.93 -1.81
C VAL A 160 -4.92 -8.12 -0.54
N ARG A 161 -3.62 -7.85 -0.59
CA ARG A 161 -2.69 -8.26 0.47
C ARG A 161 -1.66 -7.20 0.86
N GLU A 162 -1.75 -6.01 0.31
CA GLU A 162 -0.81 -4.93 0.57
C GLU A 162 -1.51 -3.82 1.34
N TYR A 163 -0.96 -3.44 2.48
CA TYR A 163 -1.45 -2.32 3.28
C TYR A 163 -0.31 -1.41 3.73
N GLU A 164 -0.69 -0.26 4.24
CA GLU A 164 0.21 0.72 4.83
C GLU A 164 -0.53 1.47 5.92
N ILE A 165 0.16 1.78 7.02
CA ILE A 165 -0.39 2.66 8.05
C ILE A 165 0.15 4.06 7.79
N ILE A 166 -0.77 5.02 7.72
CA ILE A 166 -0.46 6.43 7.46
C ILE A 166 -1.20 7.35 8.44
N GLY A 167 -1.02 8.65 8.26
CA GLY A 167 -1.54 9.68 9.15
C GLY A 167 -0.53 10.04 10.25
N GLU A 168 -0.55 11.28 10.70
CA GLU A 168 0.37 11.81 11.73
C GLU A 168 0.32 11.03 13.05
N GLN A 169 -0.82 10.41 13.33
CA GLN A 169 -1.05 9.63 14.55
C GLN A 169 -1.01 8.11 14.31
N GLY A 170 -0.65 7.65 13.09
CA GLY A 170 -0.72 6.25 12.73
C GLY A 170 -2.13 5.68 12.82
N ASN A 171 -3.11 6.46 12.40
CA ASN A 171 -4.54 6.20 12.62
C ASN A 171 -5.30 5.76 11.38
N GLN A 172 -4.64 5.70 10.23
CA GLN A 172 -5.28 5.39 8.96
C GLN A 172 -4.70 4.11 8.34
N ILE A 173 -5.57 3.17 8.02
CA ILE A 173 -5.21 1.98 7.24
C ILE A 173 -5.43 2.30 5.78
N ARG A 174 -4.37 2.28 4.99
CA ARG A 174 -4.39 2.40 3.53
C ARG A 174 -4.19 1.03 2.90
N LEU A 175 -5.24 0.47 2.30
CA LEU A 175 -5.21 -0.81 1.63
C LEU A 175 -5.03 -0.62 0.12
N THR A 176 -4.05 -1.27 -0.48
CA THR A 176 -3.85 -1.24 -1.92
C THR A 176 -4.84 -2.17 -2.60
N LEU A 177 -5.71 -1.62 -3.44
CA LEU A 177 -6.67 -2.37 -4.24
C LEU A 177 -6.00 -3.02 -5.44
N PHE A 178 -5.20 -2.25 -6.15
CA PHE A 178 -4.34 -2.75 -7.22
C PHE A 178 -3.18 -1.80 -7.50
N ARG A 179 -2.21 -2.31 -8.23
CA ARG A 179 -1.04 -1.55 -8.69
C ARG A 179 -0.74 -1.92 -10.15
N THR A 180 -0.63 -0.91 -11.00
CA THR A 180 -0.13 -1.07 -12.36
C THR A 180 1.28 -0.48 -12.45
N TYR A 181 2.21 -1.16 -13.12
CA TYR A 181 3.58 -0.68 -13.26
C TYR A 181 4.17 -1.15 -14.59
N GLY A 182 4.89 -0.24 -15.27
CA GLY A 182 5.59 -0.53 -16.51
C GLY A 182 7.00 -1.08 -16.31
N PHE A 183 7.56 -0.93 -15.10
CA PHE A 183 8.94 -1.32 -14.80
C PHE A 183 9.03 -2.04 -13.46
N MET A 184 9.83 -3.11 -13.41
CA MET A 184 10.17 -3.82 -12.18
C MET A 184 11.65 -3.63 -11.86
N GLY A 185 11.93 -3.12 -10.66
CA GLY A 185 13.28 -2.93 -10.15
C GLY A 185 13.89 -1.56 -10.49
N LYS A 186 15.04 -1.30 -9.89
CA LYS A 186 15.83 -0.08 -10.08
C LYS A 186 16.96 -0.33 -11.07
N GLU A 187 17.32 0.70 -11.86
CA GLU A 187 18.43 0.64 -12.81
C GLU A 187 19.80 0.48 -12.13
N ASN A 188 19.96 1.10 -10.98
CA ASN A 188 21.23 1.24 -10.29
C ASN A 188 21.35 0.36 -9.04
N LEU A 189 20.64 -0.75 -8.94
CA LEU A 189 20.85 -1.73 -7.89
C LEU A 189 22.25 -2.34 -8.03
N VAL A 190 23.09 -2.13 -7.02
CA VAL A 190 24.50 -2.54 -7.03
C VAL A 190 24.65 -4.05 -6.98
N TYR A 191 23.69 -4.75 -6.38
CA TYR A 191 23.74 -6.20 -6.25
C TYR A 191 22.44 -6.87 -6.68
N ARG A 192 22.54 -7.64 -7.78
CA ARG A 192 21.52 -8.61 -8.20
C ARG A 192 22.23 -9.85 -8.74
N PRO A 193 22.21 -10.97 -8.02
CA PRO A 193 22.78 -12.21 -8.54
C PRO A 193 22.13 -12.60 -9.87
N GLY A 194 22.95 -12.82 -10.89
CA GLY A 194 22.50 -13.27 -12.19
C GLY A 194 21.94 -12.20 -13.13
N ARG A 195 22.02 -10.90 -12.78
CA ARG A 195 21.60 -9.80 -13.65
C ARG A 195 22.61 -8.66 -13.69
N ALA A 196 22.81 -8.09 -14.87
CA ALA A 196 23.57 -6.87 -15.01
C ALA A 196 22.87 -5.70 -14.32
N SER A 197 23.65 -4.81 -13.69
CA SER A 197 23.16 -3.53 -13.18
C SER A 197 22.54 -2.72 -14.32
N GLY A 198 21.38 -2.12 -14.08
CA GLY A 198 20.67 -1.33 -15.07
C GLY A 198 19.71 -2.10 -15.97
N GLU A 199 19.66 -3.43 -15.87
CA GLU A 199 18.67 -4.21 -16.61
C GLU A 199 17.27 -3.99 -16.07
N ARG A 200 16.39 -3.44 -16.90
CA ARG A 200 14.98 -3.23 -16.58
C ARG A 200 14.15 -4.45 -16.97
N ILE A 201 13.30 -4.88 -16.08
CA ILE A 201 12.20 -5.78 -16.43
C ILE A 201 11.00 -4.89 -16.76
N ILE A 202 10.62 -4.87 -18.03
CA ILE A 202 9.34 -4.30 -18.44
C ILE A 202 8.27 -5.30 -17.99
N ALA A 203 7.45 -4.90 -17.01
CA ALA A 203 6.26 -5.67 -16.74
C ALA A 203 5.36 -5.63 -17.97
N THR A 204 4.96 -6.77 -18.44
CA THR A 204 3.80 -6.85 -19.34
C THR A 204 2.67 -6.14 -18.58
N PRO A 205 1.89 -5.27 -19.22
CA PRO A 205 0.72 -4.70 -18.59
C PRO A 205 -0.05 -5.85 -17.96
N ALA A 206 -0.31 -5.75 -16.65
CA ALA A 206 -1.15 -6.72 -15.99
C ALA A 206 -2.39 -6.85 -16.86
N ALA A 207 -2.77 -8.06 -17.18
CA ALA A 207 -3.96 -8.30 -17.97
C ALA A 207 -5.09 -7.45 -17.38
N GLN A 208 -5.65 -6.67 -18.23
CA GLN A 208 -6.74 -5.75 -18.00
C GLN A 208 -7.93 -6.48 -17.39
#